data_aafeebebfb0b4b493570f8f528742d45
#
_entry.id   aafeebebfb0b4b493570f8f528742d45
#
_cell.length_a   1.000
_cell.length_b   1.000
_cell.length_c   1.000
_cell.angle_alpha   90.00
_cell.angle_beta   90.00
_cell.angle_gamma   90.00
#
_symmetry.space_group_name_H-M   'P 1'
#
loop_
_entity.id
_entity.type
_entity.pdbx_description
1 polymer ?
#
loop_
_entity_poly.entity_id
_entity_poly.type
_entity_poly.pdbx_seq_one_letter_code
_entity_poly.pdbx_strand_id
1 'polypeptide(L)'
;MPVVEENYDVVVVGAGHAGCEAALASARLGLETILFTVSMDSVAMMPCNPNVGGSSKGHLVRELDALGGEMGKNIDKTYIQSKMLNASKGPAVHSLRAQADKSNYSRTMKHTLENTDHLVLRQAEVTELMVTDGVVKGVKTFSGATYYAKAVVLCTGTYLKARCIYGDVVNHTGPNGLMAANHLSDSMKEAGIGIRRFKTGTPARLDKRTIDFSQMEEQKGDEHIVPFSFTNTEEDIKRDQVSCWLCYTNEETHEIIRENINRSPLFSGVIEGTGPRYCPSIEDKVMKFPDKTRHQIFIEPEGEFTNEMYMGGMSSSLPEDVQYKMIRSMKGLENVKIVRNAYAIEYDCISAINLKHSLEFKDVEGLFGAGQLNGSSGYEEAAEQGLMAGINAARKVLGKEPVVLDRSQAYIGVLIDDLVTKETKEPYRMMTSRAEYRLLLRQDNADLRLTDIGHEIGLIDDERYEKFCQKRTMIEEETKRLNETMVGGNSKIQEFLRSMETTELKTAVSLAELIRRPELSYEKIVPIDPDRHPLPADVIEQIDISIKYEGYIKRQTEQVHQFKKLEKRMIPADLNYDDVSNLRKEARQKLKDIKPENIGQASRISGVSPADISVLLVYLKMKQHDVESENK
;
A
#
# COMPACT_ATOMS: atom_id res chain seq x y z
N MET A 1 -28.54 23.76 -25.37
CA MET A 1 -27.60 22.94 -26.17
C MET A 1 -27.85 21.51 -25.80
N PRO A 2 -27.79 20.52 -26.69
CA PRO A 2 -27.85 19.12 -26.28
C PRO A 2 -26.68 18.83 -25.37
N VAL A 3 -26.96 18.36 -24.16
CA VAL A 3 -25.97 17.97 -23.18
C VAL A 3 -25.69 16.49 -23.42
N VAL A 4 -24.43 16.07 -23.34
CA VAL A 4 -24.09 14.65 -23.40
C VAL A 4 -24.59 13.98 -22.13
N GLU A 5 -25.36 12.91 -22.27
CA GLU A 5 -25.84 12.07 -21.17
C GLU A 5 -25.53 10.62 -21.49
N GLU A 6 -24.81 9.94 -20.58
CA GLU A 6 -24.41 8.54 -20.72
C GLU A 6 -24.71 7.78 -19.42
N ASN A 7 -24.88 6.47 -19.54
CA ASN A 7 -25.15 5.59 -18.40
C ASN A 7 -24.06 4.53 -18.28
N TYR A 8 -23.59 4.33 -17.07
CA TYR A 8 -22.60 3.30 -16.69
C TYR A 8 -23.05 2.57 -15.43
N ASP A 9 -22.47 1.43 -15.16
CA ASP A 9 -22.66 0.76 -13.87
C ASP A 9 -21.79 1.41 -12.80
N VAL A 10 -20.53 1.69 -13.14
CA VAL A 10 -19.55 2.27 -12.22
C VAL A 10 -18.84 3.45 -12.88
N VAL A 11 -18.76 4.57 -12.16
CA VAL A 11 -17.92 5.73 -12.50
C VAL A 11 -16.73 5.78 -11.55
N VAL A 12 -15.53 5.90 -12.10
CA VAL A 12 -14.30 6.09 -11.33
C VAL A 12 -13.70 7.46 -11.64
N VAL A 13 -13.38 8.24 -10.61
CA VAL A 13 -12.89 9.62 -10.75
C VAL A 13 -11.42 9.71 -10.34
N GLY A 14 -10.53 9.89 -11.32
CA GLY A 14 -9.09 10.00 -11.14
C GLY A 14 -8.34 8.71 -11.55
N ALA A 15 -7.47 8.78 -12.57
CA ALA A 15 -6.69 7.66 -13.09
C ALA A 15 -5.28 7.57 -12.49
N GLY A 16 -5.13 7.84 -11.18
CA GLY A 16 -3.97 7.46 -10.39
C GLY A 16 -3.98 5.96 -10.07
N HIS A 17 -3.05 5.48 -9.26
CA HIS A 17 -2.95 4.05 -8.93
C HIS A 17 -4.26 3.47 -8.37
N ALA A 18 -4.95 4.20 -7.50
CA ALA A 18 -6.25 3.78 -6.97
C ALA A 18 -7.32 3.66 -8.06
N GLY A 19 -7.42 4.67 -8.94
CA GLY A 19 -8.45 4.66 -9.98
C GLY A 19 -8.21 3.61 -11.05
N CYS A 20 -6.95 3.34 -11.40
CA CYS A 20 -6.60 2.26 -12.34
C CYS A 20 -7.07 0.90 -11.79
N GLU A 21 -6.74 0.59 -10.55
CA GLU A 21 -7.14 -0.69 -9.93
C GLU A 21 -8.66 -0.79 -9.73
N ALA A 22 -9.32 0.30 -9.32
CA ALA A 22 -10.77 0.32 -9.15
C ALA A 22 -11.51 0.10 -10.47
N ALA A 23 -11.07 0.76 -11.54
CA ALA A 23 -11.67 0.64 -12.85
C ALA A 23 -11.46 -0.75 -13.46
N LEU A 24 -10.23 -1.28 -13.37
CA LEU A 24 -9.91 -2.64 -13.82
C LEU A 24 -10.73 -3.70 -13.08
N ALA A 25 -10.85 -3.57 -11.75
CA ALA A 25 -11.63 -4.50 -10.95
C ALA A 25 -13.11 -4.50 -11.37
N SER A 26 -13.73 -3.32 -11.50
CA SER A 26 -15.14 -3.21 -11.88
C SER A 26 -15.40 -3.74 -13.28
N ALA A 27 -14.56 -3.38 -14.26
CA ALA A 27 -14.70 -3.79 -15.65
C ALA A 27 -14.47 -5.31 -15.82
N ARG A 28 -13.44 -5.88 -15.18
CA ARG A 28 -13.15 -7.32 -15.21
C ARG A 28 -14.25 -8.16 -14.55
N LEU A 29 -15.06 -7.56 -13.69
CA LEU A 29 -16.27 -8.18 -13.14
C LEU A 29 -17.50 -8.03 -14.07
N GLY A 30 -17.31 -7.54 -15.29
CA GLY A 30 -18.32 -7.46 -16.34
C GLY A 30 -19.25 -6.24 -16.24
N LEU A 31 -18.83 -5.17 -15.56
CA LEU A 31 -19.63 -3.95 -15.40
C LEU A 31 -19.15 -2.83 -16.35
N GLU A 32 -20.10 -2.17 -17.02
CA GLU A 32 -19.81 -1.00 -17.83
C GLU A 32 -19.25 0.12 -16.95
N THR A 33 -17.97 0.39 -17.12
CA THR A 33 -17.18 1.28 -16.27
C THR A 33 -16.59 2.42 -17.07
N ILE A 34 -16.66 3.65 -16.53
CA ILE A 34 -15.93 4.80 -17.07
C ILE A 34 -14.94 5.34 -16.05
N LEU A 35 -13.71 5.56 -16.50
CA LEU A 35 -12.62 6.13 -15.70
C LEU A 35 -12.29 7.54 -16.20
N PHE A 36 -12.48 8.55 -15.36
CA PHE A 36 -12.12 9.93 -15.65
C PHE A 36 -10.72 10.30 -15.20
N THR A 37 -10.02 11.07 -16.02
CA THR A 37 -8.74 11.70 -15.67
C THR A 37 -8.68 13.14 -16.17
N VAL A 38 -7.95 13.99 -15.47
CA VAL A 38 -7.68 15.37 -15.93
C VAL A 38 -6.68 15.42 -17.08
N SER A 39 -5.89 14.35 -17.26
CA SER A 39 -4.93 14.20 -18.37
C SER A 39 -4.71 12.74 -18.72
N MET A 40 -4.88 12.38 -19.99
CA MET A 40 -4.58 11.06 -20.52
C MET A 40 -3.09 10.68 -20.44
N ASP A 41 -2.20 11.67 -20.29
CA ASP A 41 -0.75 11.48 -20.18
C ASP A 41 -0.29 11.32 -18.72
N SER A 42 -1.22 11.31 -17.76
CA SER A 42 -0.93 11.16 -16.33
C SER A 42 -1.53 9.90 -15.68
N VAL A 43 -1.94 8.94 -16.51
CA VAL A 43 -2.45 7.65 -16.03
C VAL A 43 -1.36 6.92 -15.23
N ALA A 44 -1.68 6.49 -14.00
CA ALA A 44 -0.75 5.85 -13.07
C ALA A 44 0.60 6.57 -12.95
N MET A 45 0.61 7.90 -13.10
CA MET A 45 1.82 8.70 -13.00
C MET A 45 2.43 8.62 -11.61
N MET A 46 3.75 8.56 -11.57
CA MET A 46 4.55 8.58 -10.33
C MET A 46 5.16 9.99 -10.10
N PRO A 47 4.42 10.95 -9.54
CA PRO A 47 4.91 12.33 -9.45
C PRO A 47 6.00 12.53 -8.39
N CYS A 48 6.15 11.60 -7.46
CA CYS A 48 7.17 11.60 -6.44
C CYS A 48 8.26 10.57 -6.79
N ASN A 49 8.51 9.58 -5.94
CA ASN A 49 9.55 8.58 -6.14
C ASN A 49 9.24 7.63 -7.32
N PRO A 50 10.27 7.21 -8.07
CA PRO A 50 10.12 6.28 -9.20
C PRO A 50 10.17 4.81 -8.74
N ASN A 51 9.53 4.48 -7.63
CA ASN A 51 9.63 3.16 -7.00
C ASN A 51 8.26 2.55 -6.71
N VAL A 52 8.17 1.23 -6.86
CA VAL A 52 7.10 0.39 -6.35
C VAL A 52 7.66 -0.58 -5.31
N GLY A 53 6.95 -0.77 -4.20
CA GLY A 53 7.39 -1.63 -3.10
C GLY A 53 8.28 -0.92 -2.09
N GLY A 54 9.05 -1.71 -1.35
CA GLY A 54 9.78 -1.29 -0.17
C GLY A 54 9.20 -1.87 1.12
N SER A 55 9.75 -1.52 2.27
CA SER A 55 9.33 -2.09 3.56
C SER A 55 7.83 -1.95 3.78
N SER A 56 7.13 -3.05 4.01
CA SER A 56 5.67 -3.21 4.07
C SER A 56 4.93 -3.00 2.74
N LYS A 57 5.46 -2.26 1.82
CA LYS A 57 4.82 -1.93 0.54
C LYS A 57 4.93 -3.07 -0.47
N GLY A 58 6.05 -3.81 -0.48
CA GLY A 58 6.16 -5.05 -1.24
C GLY A 58 5.08 -6.07 -0.86
N HIS A 59 4.72 -6.13 0.44
CA HIS A 59 3.61 -6.96 0.93
C HIS A 59 2.28 -6.55 0.27
N LEU A 60 1.98 -5.23 0.27
CA LEU A 60 0.78 -4.67 -0.33
C LEU A 60 0.68 -5.07 -1.82
N VAL A 61 1.73 -4.85 -2.60
CA VAL A 61 1.71 -5.18 -4.04
C VAL A 61 1.51 -6.67 -4.31
N ARG A 62 2.13 -7.53 -3.51
CA ARG A 62 1.96 -8.99 -3.61
C ARG A 62 0.54 -9.43 -3.22
N GLU A 63 -0.05 -8.82 -2.20
CA GLU A 63 -1.45 -9.06 -1.82
C GLU A 63 -2.42 -8.58 -2.90
N LEU A 64 -2.18 -7.39 -3.45
CA LEU A 64 -2.95 -6.85 -4.57
C LEU A 64 -2.91 -7.79 -5.78
N ASP A 65 -1.74 -8.29 -6.16
CA ASP A 65 -1.59 -9.25 -7.26
C ASP A 65 -2.32 -10.56 -6.96
N ALA A 66 -2.22 -11.10 -5.74
CA ALA A 66 -2.90 -12.32 -5.31
C ALA A 66 -4.44 -12.21 -5.38
N LEU A 67 -4.99 -11.00 -5.30
CA LEU A 67 -6.42 -10.72 -5.50
C LEU A 67 -6.80 -10.45 -6.96
N GLY A 68 -5.83 -10.35 -7.88
CA GLY A 68 -6.07 -10.10 -9.30
C GLY A 68 -5.84 -8.66 -9.75
N GLY A 69 -5.19 -7.82 -8.93
CA GLY A 69 -4.79 -6.45 -9.30
C GLY A 69 -3.69 -6.40 -10.35
N GLU A 70 -3.36 -5.21 -10.83
CA GLU A 70 -2.48 -5.00 -11.99
C GLU A 70 -1.10 -4.43 -11.65
N MET A 71 -0.93 -3.72 -10.53
CA MET A 71 0.34 -3.03 -10.19
C MET A 71 1.55 -3.98 -10.20
N GLY A 72 1.41 -5.20 -9.68
CA GLY A 72 2.47 -6.21 -9.66
C GLY A 72 2.89 -6.62 -11.07
N LYS A 73 1.93 -6.89 -11.95
CA LYS A 73 2.18 -7.22 -13.36
C LYS A 73 2.79 -6.04 -14.13
N ASN A 74 2.32 -4.83 -13.85
CA ASN A 74 2.80 -3.62 -14.53
C ASN A 74 4.24 -3.28 -14.15
N ILE A 75 4.60 -3.39 -12.87
CA ILE A 75 5.98 -3.13 -12.44
C ILE A 75 6.95 -4.20 -12.94
N ASP A 76 6.56 -5.48 -12.99
CA ASP A 76 7.39 -6.56 -13.55
C ASP A 76 7.74 -6.32 -15.04
N LYS A 77 6.83 -5.69 -15.79
CA LYS A 77 7.06 -5.30 -17.19
C LYS A 77 7.96 -4.07 -17.35
N THR A 78 8.07 -3.21 -16.34
CA THR A 78 8.57 -1.83 -16.48
C THR A 78 9.64 -1.44 -15.48
N TYR A 79 10.08 -2.36 -14.61
CA TYR A 79 11.17 -2.07 -13.68
C TYR A 79 12.50 -1.91 -14.43
N ILE A 80 13.39 -1.10 -13.87
CA ILE A 80 14.76 -0.91 -14.33
C ILE A 80 15.80 -1.34 -13.29
N GLN A 81 15.38 -1.58 -12.05
CA GLN A 81 16.16 -2.23 -11.00
C GLN A 81 15.22 -2.91 -10.02
N SER A 82 15.58 -4.10 -9.53
CA SER A 82 14.86 -4.83 -8.49
C SER A 82 15.77 -5.19 -7.33
N LYS A 83 15.22 -5.16 -6.10
CA LYS A 83 15.98 -5.48 -4.88
C LYS A 83 15.06 -6.03 -3.79
N MET A 84 15.53 -7.06 -3.09
CA MET A 84 14.92 -7.56 -1.87
C MET A 84 15.48 -6.80 -0.67
N LEU A 85 14.65 -5.97 -0.04
CA LEU A 85 15.01 -5.27 1.18
C LEU A 85 14.88 -6.19 2.40
N ASN A 86 15.73 -5.94 3.41
CA ASN A 86 15.79 -6.72 4.65
C ASN A 86 16.11 -8.22 4.47
N ALA A 87 16.76 -8.62 3.39
CA ALA A 87 17.13 -10.02 3.12
C ALA A 87 17.97 -10.67 4.23
N SER A 88 18.76 -9.88 4.99
CA SER A 88 19.51 -10.35 6.16
C SER A 88 18.68 -10.55 7.43
N LYS A 89 17.38 -10.22 7.40
CA LYS A 89 16.42 -10.37 8.51
C LYS A 89 15.52 -11.58 8.26
N GLY A 90 14.65 -11.90 9.21
CA GLY A 90 13.68 -12.98 9.02
C GLY A 90 12.60 -12.66 7.95
N PRO A 91 11.92 -13.70 7.40
CA PRO A 91 11.02 -13.58 6.26
C PRO A 91 9.81 -12.67 6.51
N ALA A 92 9.44 -12.43 7.75
CA ALA A 92 8.35 -11.54 8.13
C ALA A 92 8.53 -10.06 7.69
N VAL A 93 9.73 -9.66 7.28
CA VAL A 93 10.06 -8.28 6.88
C VAL A 93 10.80 -8.19 5.54
N HIS A 94 11.02 -9.31 4.86
CA HIS A 94 11.48 -9.30 3.47
C HIS A 94 10.52 -8.47 2.65
N SER A 95 11.03 -7.56 1.82
CA SER A 95 10.18 -6.65 1.07
C SER A 95 10.80 -6.33 -0.28
N LEU A 96 10.08 -6.67 -1.34
CA LEU A 96 10.45 -6.31 -2.70
C LEU A 96 10.39 -4.80 -2.91
N ARG A 97 11.36 -4.28 -3.66
CA ARG A 97 11.38 -2.91 -4.16
C ARG A 97 11.90 -2.90 -5.58
N ALA A 98 11.16 -2.26 -6.48
CA ALA A 98 11.59 -2.05 -7.85
C ALA A 98 11.65 -0.56 -8.17
N GLN A 99 12.73 -0.17 -8.86
CA GLN A 99 12.85 1.11 -9.55
C GLN A 99 12.10 0.99 -10.86
N ALA A 100 11.16 1.89 -11.12
CA ALA A 100 10.39 1.90 -12.35
C ALA A 100 10.99 2.84 -13.40
N ASP A 101 10.89 2.47 -14.68
CA ASP A 101 10.81 3.48 -15.73
C ASP A 101 9.43 4.12 -15.67
N LYS A 102 9.35 5.36 -15.16
CA LYS A 102 8.07 6.04 -14.90
C LYS A 102 7.22 6.22 -16.15
N SER A 103 7.86 6.56 -17.26
CA SER A 103 7.16 6.78 -18.53
C SER A 103 6.61 5.48 -19.10
N ASN A 104 7.41 4.43 -19.03
CA ASN A 104 7.00 3.09 -19.48
C ASN A 104 5.91 2.51 -18.58
N TYR A 105 6.03 2.69 -17.26
CA TYR A 105 5.03 2.24 -16.28
C TYR A 105 3.65 2.89 -16.55
N SER A 106 3.62 4.21 -16.73
CA SER A 106 2.39 4.95 -17.05
C SER A 106 1.79 4.51 -18.39
N ARG A 107 2.61 4.41 -19.44
CA ARG A 107 2.19 3.99 -20.78
C ARG A 107 1.64 2.56 -20.78
N THR A 108 2.30 1.64 -20.09
CA THR A 108 1.88 0.24 -20.00
C THR A 108 0.56 0.11 -19.25
N MET A 109 0.38 0.82 -18.14
CA MET A 109 -0.89 0.84 -17.42
C MET A 109 -2.02 1.44 -18.27
N LYS A 110 -1.76 2.54 -18.96
CA LYS A 110 -2.73 3.15 -19.90
C LYS A 110 -3.14 2.15 -20.99
N HIS A 111 -2.18 1.44 -21.57
CA HIS A 111 -2.45 0.41 -22.57
C HIS A 111 -3.32 -0.71 -22.01
N THR A 112 -3.08 -1.16 -20.78
CA THR A 112 -3.91 -2.16 -20.11
C THR A 112 -5.35 -1.67 -19.95
N LEU A 113 -5.55 -0.42 -19.49
CA LEU A 113 -6.88 0.17 -19.33
C LEU A 113 -7.63 0.27 -20.67
N GLU A 114 -6.96 0.75 -21.72
CA GLU A 114 -7.55 0.97 -23.06
C GLU A 114 -7.93 -0.35 -23.75
N ASN A 115 -7.33 -1.49 -23.36
CA ASN A 115 -7.61 -2.82 -23.91
C ASN A 115 -8.38 -3.74 -22.96
N THR A 116 -8.98 -3.18 -21.90
CA THR A 116 -9.85 -3.92 -21.00
C THR A 116 -11.30 -3.77 -21.45
N ASP A 117 -11.98 -4.89 -21.66
CA ASP A 117 -13.40 -4.90 -22.01
C ASP A 117 -14.24 -4.20 -20.92
N HIS A 118 -15.37 -3.61 -21.30
CA HIS A 118 -16.27 -2.87 -20.42
C HIS A 118 -15.65 -1.63 -19.74
N LEU A 119 -14.51 -1.12 -20.24
CA LEU A 119 -13.82 0.04 -19.65
C LEU A 119 -13.63 1.16 -20.66
N VAL A 120 -14.16 2.34 -20.33
CA VAL A 120 -13.93 3.58 -21.09
C VAL A 120 -13.00 4.49 -20.29
N LEU A 121 -11.87 4.88 -20.86
CA LEU A 121 -10.97 5.89 -20.30
C LEU A 121 -11.26 7.25 -20.95
N ARG A 122 -11.55 8.29 -20.15
CA ARG A 122 -11.96 9.60 -20.65
C ARG A 122 -11.25 10.75 -19.95
N GLN A 123 -10.76 11.70 -20.72
CA GLN A 123 -10.21 12.95 -20.19
C GLN A 123 -11.34 13.96 -19.95
N ALA A 124 -11.63 14.24 -18.67
CA ALA A 124 -12.49 15.33 -18.23
C ALA A 124 -12.26 15.61 -16.73
N GLU A 125 -12.45 16.85 -16.29
CA GLU A 125 -12.60 17.18 -14.87
C GLU A 125 -14.03 16.88 -14.45
N VAL A 126 -14.21 16.02 -13.45
CA VAL A 126 -15.46 15.82 -12.73
C VAL A 126 -15.61 16.94 -11.71
N THR A 127 -16.72 17.66 -11.76
CA THR A 127 -16.95 18.86 -10.94
C THR A 127 -18.09 18.72 -9.95
N GLU A 128 -19.03 17.79 -10.20
CA GLU A 128 -20.22 17.63 -9.37
C GLU A 128 -20.55 16.15 -9.13
N LEU A 129 -20.89 15.82 -7.89
CA LEU A 129 -21.52 14.57 -7.50
C LEU A 129 -23.04 14.74 -7.55
N MET A 130 -23.72 13.84 -8.22
CA MET A 130 -25.18 13.80 -8.22
C MET A 130 -25.65 12.88 -7.09
N VAL A 131 -26.16 13.48 -6.01
CA VAL A 131 -26.68 12.75 -4.86
C VAL A 131 -28.16 13.12 -4.66
N THR A 132 -29.01 12.12 -4.52
CA THR A 132 -30.44 12.31 -4.23
C THR A 132 -30.84 11.37 -3.10
N ASP A 133 -31.45 11.91 -2.05
CA ASP A 133 -31.89 11.15 -0.87
C ASP A 133 -30.80 10.25 -0.27
N GLY A 134 -29.55 10.77 -0.21
CA GLY A 134 -28.42 10.03 0.33
C GLY A 134 -27.87 8.91 -0.58
N VAL A 135 -28.30 8.85 -1.85
CA VAL A 135 -27.84 7.85 -2.82
C VAL A 135 -27.17 8.55 -4.00
N VAL A 136 -25.96 8.09 -4.36
CA VAL A 136 -25.28 8.61 -5.57
C VAL A 136 -26.02 8.20 -6.84
N LYS A 137 -26.12 9.11 -7.81
CA LYS A 137 -26.77 8.89 -9.11
C LYS A 137 -25.83 9.05 -10.29
N GLY A 138 -24.62 9.53 -10.06
CA GLY A 138 -23.62 9.77 -11.08
C GLY A 138 -22.80 11.04 -10.83
N VAL A 139 -22.22 11.56 -11.90
CA VAL A 139 -21.34 12.74 -11.87
C VAL A 139 -21.62 13.68 -13.04
N LYS A 140 -21.22 14.96 -12.88
CA LYS A 140 -21.12 15.89 -14.00
C LYS A 140 -19.68 16.35 -14.21
N THR A 141 -19.35 16.63 -15.45
CA THR A 141 -18.04 17.16 -15.83
C THR A 141 -18.08 18.69 -16.02
N PHE A 142 -16.91 19.30 -16.04
CA PHE A 142 -16.75 20.74 -16.25
C PHE A 142 -17.42 21.26 -17.55
N SER A 143 -17.46 20.42 -18.58
CA SER A 143 -18.16 20.75 -19.85
C SER A 143 -19.69 20.65 -19.77
N GLY A 144 -20.26 20.26 -18.62
CA GLY A 144 -21.68 20.10 -18.40
C GLY A 144 -22.26 18.75 -18.82
N ALA A 145 -21.43 17.79 -19.25
CA ALA A 145 -21.89 16.43 -19.54
C ALA A 145 -22.25 15.67 -18.26
N THR A 146 -23.30 14.86 -18.32
CA THR A 146 -23.83 14.06 -17.21
C THR A 146 -23.59 12.57 -17.44
N TYR A 147 -23.07 11.91 -16.44
CA TYR A 147 -22.81 10.47 -16.44
C TYR A 147 -23.54 9.83 -15.27
N TYR A 148 -24.61 9.13 -15.57
CA TYR A 148 -25.39 8.39 -14.56
C TYR A 148 -24.66 7.11 -14.21
N ALA A 149 -24.69 6.74 -12.91
CA ALA A 149 -24.08 5.51 -12.43
C ALA A 149 -24.77 4.97 -11.18
N LYS A 150 -24.69 3.65 -10.99
CA LYS A 150 -25.19 2.96 -9.79
C LYS A 150 -24.18 3.06 -8.64
N ALA A 151 -22.89 3.18 -8.96
CA ALA A 151 -21.81 3.40 -7.99
C ALA A 151 -20.76 4.38 -8.53
N VAL A 152 -20.15 5.16 -7.63
CA VAL A 152 -19.06 6.10 -7.94
C VAL A 152 -17.89 5.85 -7.00
N VAL A 153 -16.68 5.76 -7.55
CA VAL A 153 -15.43 5.60 -6.78
C VAL A 153 -14.57 6.85 -6.94
N LEU A 154 -14.32 7.57 -5.85
CA LEU A 154 -13.49 8.77 -5.84
C LEU A 154 -12.03 8.43 -5.57
N CYS A 155 -11.14 8.71 -6.53
CA CYS A 155 -9.71 8.43 -6.51
C CYS A 155 -8.89 9.68 -6.85
N THR A 156 -9.23 10.83 -6.29
CA THR A 156 -8.74 12.16 -6.72
C THR A 156 -7.26 12.44 -6.39
N GLY A 157 -6.63 11.59 -5.59
CA GLY A 157 -5.19 11.69 -5.30
C GLY A 157 -4.78 13.03 -4.70
N THR A 158 -3.75 13.65 -5.28
CA THR A 158 -3.20 14.95 -4.86
C THR A 158 -3.67 16.11 -5.75
N TYR A 159 -4.73 15.93 -6.55
CA TYR A 159 -5.19 16.93 -7.52
C TYR A 159 -6.32 17.83 -7.00
N LEU A 160 -7.01 17.39 -5.94
CA LEU A 160 -8.21 18.08 -5.45
C LEU A 160 -7.83 19.39 -4.76
N LYS A 161 -8.22 20.54 -5.34
CA LYS A 161 -7.78 21.90 -4.95
C LYS A 161 -6.27 22.00 -4.67
N ALA A 162 -5.49 21.36 -5.55
CA ALA A 162 -4.04 21.26 -5.39
C ALA A 162 -3.34 22.59 -5.56
N ARG A 163 -2.26 22.81 -4.76
CA ARG A 163 -1.30 23.89 -4.96
C ARG A 163 0.11 23.40 -4.69
N CYS A 164 1.03 23.68 -5.64
CA CYS A 164 2.45 23.37 -5.52
C CYS A 164 3.20 24.62 -5.03
N ILE A 165 4.02 24.47 -3.98
CA ILE A 165 4.61 25.60 -3.23
C ILE A 165 6.10 25.38 -3.03
N TYR A 166 6.93 26.37 -3.37
CA TYR A 166 8.35 26.44 -3.02
C TYR A 166 8.78 27.90 -2.87
N GLY A 167 9.44 28.25 -1.76
CA GLY A 167 9.70 29.64 -1.42
C GLY A 167 8.41 30.48 -1.46
N ASP A 168 8.46 31.61 -2.17
CA ASP A 168 7.32 32.52 -2.32
C ASP A 168 6.42 32.16 -3.52
N VAL A 169 6.73 31.08 -4.25
CA VAL A 169 6.00 30.66 -5.45
C VAL A 169 4.86 29.71 -5.07
N VAL A 170 3.64 30.09 -5.41
CA VAL A 170 2.43 29.28 -5.24
C VAL A 170 1.78 29.05 -6.61
N ASN A 171 1.84 27.82 -7.09
CA ASN A 171 1.21 27.40 -8.34
C ASN A 171 -0.08 26.62 -8.03
N HIS A 172 -1.22 27.10 -8.53
CA HIS A 172 -2.51 26.40 -8.40
C HIS A 172 -2.63 25.28 -9.42
N THR A 173 -1.75 24.29 -9.31
CA THR A 173 -1.65 23.14 -10.21
C THR A 173 -1.55 21.85 -9.40
N GLY A 174 -1.87 20.73 -10.04
CA GLY A 174 -1.49 19.41 -9.59
C GLY A 174 0.01 19.15 -9.78
N PRO A 175 0.48 17.93 -9.50
CA PRO A 175 1.87 17.54 -9.67
C PRO A 175 2.37 17.81 -11.08
N ASN A 176 3.67 18.15 -11.21
CA ASN A 176 4.33 18.39 -12.50
C ASN A 176 3.68 19.47 -13.38
N GLY A 177 2.97 20.43 -12.79
CA GLY A 177 2.29 21.50 -13.52
C GLY A 177 1.00 21.09 -14.23
N LEU A 178 0.49 19.88 -13.96
CA LEU A 178 -0.79 19.43 -14.49
C LEU A 178 -1.96 20.22 -13.87
N MET A 179 -3.09 20.25 -14.55
CA MET A 179 -4.29 20.93 -14.07
C MET A 179 -4.76 20.34 -12.73
N ALA A 180 -5.10 21.20 -11.77
CA ALA A 180 -5.75 20.79 -10.53
C ALA A 180 -7.26 20.61 -10.74
N ALA A 181 -7.90 19.72 -9.99
CA ALA A 181 -9.34 19.55 -9.92
C ALA A 181 -9.91 20.51 -8.84
N ASN A 182 -10.48 21.64 -9.26
CA ASN A 182 -10.79 22.73 -8.34
C ASN A 182 -12.24 22.75 -7.84
N HIS A 183 -13.15 22.01 -8.47
CA HIS A 183 -14.59 22.19 -8.28
C HIS A 183 -15.22 21.10 -7.41
N LEU A 184 -14.76 19.85 -7.52
CA LEU A 184 -15.41 18.70 -6.90
C LEU A 184 -15.47 18.78 -5.36
N SER A 185 -14.50 19.43 -4.70
CA SER A 185 -14.51 19.60 -3.24
C SER A 185 -15.75 20.31 -2.72
N ASP A 186 -16.27 21.27 -3.46
CA ASP A 186 -17.43 22.03 -3.02
C ASP A 186 -18.70 21.17 -3.16
N SER A 187 -18.85 20.43 -4.25
CA SER A 187 -19.93 19.45 -4.42
C SER A 187 -19.89 18.32 -3.37
N MET A 188 -18.69 17.87 -2.98
CA MET A 188 -18.54 16.91 -1.88
C MET A 188 -19.03 17.47 -0.54
N LYS A 189 -18.75 18.76 -0.25
CA LYS A 189 -19.26 19.43 0.96
C LYS A 189 -20.77 19.57 0.95
N GLU A 190 -21.36 19.90 -0.21
CA GLU A 190 -22.82 19.96 -0.39
C GLU A 190 -23.47 18.57 -0.15
N ALA A 191 -22.78 17.48 -0.50
CA ALA A 191 -23.19 16.12 -0.19
C ALA A 191 -22.94 15.72 1.29
N GLY A 192 -22.51 16.64 2.15
CA GLY A 192 -22.26 16.39 3.57
C GLY A 192 -20.90 15.79 3.90
N ILE A 193 -19.99 15.70 2.93
CA ILE A 193 -18.67 15.08 3.12
C ILE A 193 -17.68 16.11 3.70
N GLY A 194 -17.15 15.83 4.88
CA GLY A 194 -16.15 16.67 5.55
C GLY A 194 -14.79 16.63 4.83
N ILE A 195 -14.28 17.80 4.46
CA ILE A 195 -12.98 17.95 3.78
C ILE A 195 -11.92 18.41 4.78
N ARG A 196 -10.72 17.85 4.64
CA ARG A 196 -9.48 18.26 5.33
C ARG A 196 -8.43 18.60 4.28
N ARG A 197 -7.30 19.15 4.77
CA ARG A 197 -6.18 19.49 3.90
C ARG A 197 -4.90 18.82 4.37
N PHE A 198 -4.27 18.05 3.47
CA PHE A 198 -2.97 17.44 3.71
C PHE A 198 -1.91 18.01 2.76
N LYS A 199 -0.66 17.78 3.11
CA LYS A 199 0.48 18.11 2.25
C LYS A 199 1.40 16.90 2.07
N THR A 200 2.06 16.85 0.95
CA THR A 200 3.23 16.02 0.72
C THR A 200 4.30 16.84 0.00
N GLY A 201 5.36 16.21 -0.48
CA GLY A 201 6.41 16.94 -1.20
C GLY A 201 7.22 15.99 -2.08
N THR A 202 7.98 16.58 -2.98
CA THR A 202 8.89 15.87 -3.86
C THR A 202 10.23 16.59 -3.92
N PRO A 203 11.37 15.89 -4.06
CA PRO A 203 12.67 16.52 -4.24
C PRO A 203 12.86 17.05 -5.66
N ALA A 204 13.96 17.78 -5.85
CA ALA A 204 14.39 18.22 -7.17
C ALA A 204 14.74 17.03 -8.09
N ARG A 205 14.67 17.26 -9.41
CA ARG A 205 15.23 16.36 -10.43
C ARG A 205 16.50 16.98 -10.98
N LEU A 206 17.51 16.13 -11.14
CA LEU A 206 18.85 16.53 -11.54
C LEU A 206 19.16 16.02 -12.96
N ASP A 207 19.98 16.75 -13.70
CA ASP A 207 20.50 16.28 -14.99
C ASP A 207 21.66 15.31 -14.76
N LYS A 208 21.46 14.02 -15.09
CA LYS A 208 22.44 12.93 -14.99
C LYS A 208 23.83 13.29 -15.53
N ARG A 209 23.89 14.05 -16.64
CA ARG A 209 25.13 14.45 -17.32
C ARG A 209 26.03 15.40 -16.50
N THR A 210 25.48 15.98 -15.44
CA THR A 210 26.14 16.97 -14.58
C THR A 210 26.48 16.44 -13.19
N ILE A 211 26.32 15.14 -12.98
CA ILE A 211 26.59 14.45 -11.72
C ILE A 211 27.93 13.72 -11.83
N ASP A 212 28.79 13.88 -10.83
CA ASP A 212 30.03 13.09 -10.69
C ASP A 212 29.77 11.84 -9.83
N PHE A 213 29.38 10.76 -10.48
CA PHE A 213 29.09 9.49 -9.82
C PHE A 213 30.33 8.83 -9.19
N SER A 214 31.55 9.24 -9.55
CA SER A 214 32.77 8.69 -8.96
C SER A 214 32.91 9.03 -7.46
N GLN A 215 32.18 10.04 -6.99
CA GLN A 215 32.14 10.48 -5.60
C GLN A 215 31.02 9.83 -4.80
N MET A 216 30.27 8.89 -5.38
CA MET A 216 29.09 8.26 -4.79
C MET A 216 29.26 6.75 -4.68
N GLU A 217 28.51 6.15 -3.76
CA GLU A 217 28.46 4.70 -3.62
C GLU A 217 27.41 4.09 -4.55
N GLU A 218 27.86 3.21 -5.46
CA GLU A 218 26.96 2.53 -6.39
C GLU A 218 26.08 1.51 -5.66
N GLN A 219 24.80 1.53 -5.94
CA GLN A 219 23.79 0.62 -5.42
C GLN A 219 23.19 -0.20 -6.55
N LYS A 220 23.69 -1.41 -6.74
CA LYS A 220 23.22 -2.37 -7.76
C LYS A 220 21.94 -3.05 -7.33
N GLY A 221 21.15 -3.51 -8.29
CA GLY A 221 20.05 -4.45 -8.08
C GLY A 221 20.55 -5.84 -7.70
N ASP A 222 19.61 -6.70 -7.32
CA ASP A 222 19.91 -8.10 -7.00
C ASP A 222 20.17 -8.90 -8.29
N GLU A 223 21.05 -9.92 -8.22
CA GLU A 223 21.34 -10.80 -9.36
C GLU A 223 20.17 -11.75 -9.62
N HIS A 224 19.53 -12.26 -8.56
CA HIS A 224 18.32 -13.05 -8.62
C HIS A 224 17.10 -12.18 -8.36
N ILE A 225 16.20 -12.16 -9.33
CA ILE A 225 15.05 -11.27 -9.32
C ILE A 225 13.79 -12.05 -8.93
N VAL A 226 13.16 -11.62 -7.86
CA VAL A 226 11.85 -12.14 -7.46
C VAL A 226 10.76 -11.26 -8.09
N PRO A 227 9.85 -11.81 -8.91
CA PRO A 227 8.75 -11.05 -9.48
C PRO A 227 7.78 -10.52 -8.42
N PHE A 228 7.13 -9.39 -8.69
CA PHE A 228 6.00 -8.93 -7.87
C PHE A 228 4.74 -9.74 -8.15
N SER A 229 4.49 -10.08 -9.40
CA SER A 229 3.33 -10.91 -9.76
C SER A 229 3.63 -12.39 -9.60
N PHE A 230 2.69 -13.13 -9.00
CA PHE A 230 2.72 -14.59 -8.93
C PHE A 230 2.48 -15.28 -10.27
N THR A 231 2.19 -14.52 -11.34
CA THR A 231 2.04 -15.07 -12.70
C THR A 231 3.35 -15.12 -13.45
N ASN A 232 4.41 -14.48 -12.96
CA ASN A 232 5.70 -14.39 -13.61
C ASN A 232 6.76 -15.24 -12.89
N THR A 233 7.72 -15.74 -13.64
CA THR A 233 8.96 -16.33 -13.15
C THR A 233 10.11 -15.32 -13.30
N GLU A 234 11.28 -15.61 -12.70
CA GLU A 234 12.49 -14.79 -12.88
C GLU A 234 12.84 -14.65 -14.36
N GLU A 235 12.71 -15.76 -15.15
CA GLU A 235 13.04 -15.81 -16.56
C GLU A 235 12.15 -14.91 -17.43
N ASP A 236 10.86 -14.77 -17.06
CA ASP A 236 9.90 -13.93 -17.79
C ASP A 236 10.23 -12.44 -17.70
N ILE A 237 10.89 -12.04 -16.62
CA ILE A 237 11.12 -10.62 -16.32
C ILE A 237 12.60 -10.19 -16.35
N LYS A 238 13.52 -11.13 -16.53
CA LYS A 238 14.96 -10.89 -16.52
C LYS A 238 15.39 -9.85 -17.55
N ARG A 239 16.15 -8.85 -17.12
CA ARG A 239 16.71 -7.78 -17.96
C ARG A 239 17.97 -7.19 -17.34
N ASP A 240 18.72 -6.42 -18.15
CA ASP A 240 19.81 -5.61 -17.64
C ASP A 240 19.27 -4.55 -16.67
N GLN A 241 19.95 -4.35 -15.55
CA GLN A 241 19.54 -3.43 -14.52
C GLN A 241 20.43 -2.19 -14.46
N VAL A 242 19.83 -1.05 -14.16
CA VAL A 242 20.53 0.20 -13.91
C VAL A 242 20.91 0.33 -12.44
N SER A 243 21.97 1.11 -12.14
CA SER A 243 22.36 1.40 -10.78
C SER A 243 21.68 2.65 -10.23
N CYS A 244 21.40 2.64 -8.93
CA CYS A 244 21.15 3.82 -8.12
C CYS A 244 22.43 4.20 -7.39
N TRP A 245 22.47 5.39 -6.79
CA TRP A 245 23.68 5.92 -6.18
C TRP A 245 23.36 6.50 -4.80
N LEU A 246 24.25 6.29 -3.84
CA LEU A 246 24.12 6.82 -2.49
C LEU A 246 25.14 7.95 -2.27
N CYS A 247 24.66 9.09 -1.83
CA CYS A 247 25.45 10.21 -1.34
C CYS A 247 24.90 10.76 -0.02
N TYR A 248 25.49 11.81 0.51
CA TYR A 248 25.15 12.34 1.82
C TYR A 248 25.09 13.85 1.82
N THR A 249 24.17 14.44 2.58
CA THR A 249 24.29 15.82 3.01
C THR A 249 25.52 15.98 3.93
N ASN A 250 25.96 17.22 4.15
CA ASN A 250 27.05 17.56 5.05
C ASN A 250 26.67 18.77 5.91
N GLU A 251 27.58 19.22 6.77
CA GLU A 251 27.33 20.36 7.68
C GLU A 251 27.06 21.66 6.91
N GLU A 252 27.78 21.92 5.80
CA GLU A 252 27.52 23.09 4.93
C GLU A 252 26.10 23.04 4.36
N THR A 253 25.65 21.87 3.89
CA THR A 253 24.26 21.68 3.44
C THR A 253 23.27 22.05 4.55
N HIS A 254 23.53 21.59 5.78
CA HIS A 254 22.65 21.84 6.93
C HIS A 254 22.66 23.31 7.36
N GLU A 255 23.81 23.98 7.28
CA GLU A 255 23.94 25.40 7.58
C GLU A 255 23.16 26.25 6.59
N ILE A 256 23.31 25.99 5.29
CA ILE A 256 22.51 26.65 4.24
C ILE A 256 21.00 26.50 4.52
N ILE A 257 20.56 25.33 4.92
CA ILE A 257 19.13 25.08 5.26
C ILE A 257 18.72 25.90 6.49
N ARG A 258 19.52 25.89 7.56
CA ARG A 258 19.19 26.63 8.82
C ARG A 258 19.13 28.13 8.59
N GLU A 259 20.06 28.71 7.85
CA GLU A 259 20.09 30.13 7.52
C GLU A 259 18.88 30.58 6.70
N ASN A 260 18.29 29.68 5.91
CA ASN A 260 17.15 29.98 5.05
C ASN A 260 15.81 29.39 5.54
N ILE A 261 15.76 28.89 6.77
CA ILE A 261 14.56 28.21 7.31
C ILE A 261 13.32 29.11 7.28
N ASN A 262 13.47 30.39 7.52
CA ASN A 262 12.37 31.38 7.51
C ASN A 262 11.81 31.63 6.08
N ARG A 263 12.52 31.20 5.04
CA ARG A 263 12.07 31.25 3.65
C ARG A 263 11.34 29.98 3.22
N SER A 264 11.24 28.97 4.11
CA SER A 264 10.49 27.77 3.83
C SER A 264 9.00 28.00 4.08
N PRO A 265 8.12 27.75 3.08
CA PRO A 265 6.67 27.84 3.23
C PRO A 265 6.12 26.98 4.37
N LEU A 266 6.81 25.91 4.74
CA LEU A 266 6.48 25.03 5.85
C LEU A 266 6.63 25.73 7.22
N PHE A 267 7.67 26.57 7.36
CA PHE A 267 7.98 27.27 8.61
C PHE A 267 7.42 28.69 8.67
N SER A 268 7.12 29.30 7.52
CA SER A 268 6.50 30.63 7.44
C SER A 268 4.96 30.59 7.58
N GLY A 269 4.33 29.41 7.65
CA GLY A 269 2.89 29.28 7.81
C GLY A 269 2.08 29.41 6.52
N VAL A 270 2.71 29.46 5.34
CA VAL A 270 2.02 29.46 4.03
C VAL A 270 1.38 28.11 3.76
N ILE A 271 2.01 27.02 4.22
CA ILE A 271 1.48 25.67 4.14
C ILE A 271 0.59 25.41 5.36
N GLU A 272 -0.69 25.15 5.12
CA GLU A 272 -1.71 24.86 6.13
C GLU A 272 -1.87 23.35 6.36
N GLY A 273 -1.62 22.55 5.31
CA GLY A 273 -1.81 21.11 5.31
C GLY A 273 -0.81 20.37 6.20
N THR A 274 -1.31 19.39 6.95
CA THR A 274 -0.46 18.51 7.75
C THR A 274 0.33 17.57 6.84
N GLY A 275 1.64 17.47 7.06
CA GLY A 275 2.54 16.60 6.31
C GLY A 275 2.71 15.19 6.91
N PRO A 276 3.19 14.21 6.11
CA PRO A 276 3.42 12.87 6.58
C PRO A 276 4.63 12.79 7.53
N ARG A 277 4.45 12.12 8.66
CA ARG A 277 5.51 11.93 9.68
C ARG A 277 6.73 11.16 9.16
N TYR A 278 6.51 10.22 8.25
CA TYR A 278 7.56 9.30 7.78
C TYR A 278 8.17 9.68 6.42
N CYS A 279 7.80 10.83 5.88
CA CYS A 279 8.44 11.44 4.72
C CYS A 279 8.66 12.93 4.99
N PRO A 280 9.46 13.28 6.02
CA PRO A 280 9.73 14.67 6.34
C PRO A 280 10.58 15.29 5.22
N SER A 281 10.40 16.58 5.01
CA SER A 281 11.30 17.36 4.15
C SER A 281 12.72 17.40 4.74
N ILE A 282 13.71 17.76 3.92
CA ILE A 282 15.09 17.84 4.42
C ILE A 282 15.23 18.91 5.50
N GLU A 283 14.53 20.05 5.35
CA GLU A 283 14.50 21.10 6.39
C GLU A 283 13.90 20.59 7.70
N ASP A 284 12.85 19.77 7.67
CA ASP A 284 12.31 19.09 8.85
C ASP A 284 13.33 18.15 9.52
N LYS A 285 14.09 17.39 8.72
CA LYS A 285 15.12 16.47 9.25
C LYS A 285 16.23 17.24 9.96
N VAL A 286 16.75 18.29 9.30
CA VAL A 286 17.83 19.12 9.83
C VAL A 286 17.43 19.82 11.13
N MET A 287 16.18 20.31 11.20
CA MET A 287 15.68 20.99 12.39
C MET A 287 15.32 20.05 13.55
N LYS A 288 14.75 18.85 13.25
CA LYS A 288 14.36 17.86 14.26
C LYS A 288 15.53 17.03 14.78
N PHE A 289 16.57 16.88 13.99
CA PHE A 289 17.76 16.07 14.32
C PHE A 289 19.06 16.89 14.19
N PRO A 290 19.24 17.98 14.97
CA PRO A 290 20.35 18.91 14.84
C PRO A 290 21.73 18.25 15.10
N ASP A 291 21.78 17.16 15.87
CA ASP A 291 23.01 16.44 16.17
C ASP A 291 23.47 15.50 15.03
N LYS A 292 22.67 15.33 13.99
CA LYS A 292 23.06 14.55 12.82
C LYS A 292 23.87 15.39 11.87
N THR A 293 25.12 14.99 11.61
CA THR A 293 26.04 15.68 10.71
C THR A 293 25.79 15.37 9.23
N ARG A 294 25.01 14.31 8.94
CA ARG A 294 24.67 13.91 7.56
C ARG A 294 23.36 13.12 7.49
N HIS A 295 22.69 13.22 6.36
CA HIS A 295 21.54 12.38 5.97
C HIS A 295 21.84 11.64 4.68
N GLN A 296 21.36 10.41 4.55
CA GLN A 296 21.45 9.61 3.33
C GLN A 296 20.55 10.17 2.24
N ILE A 297 21.09 10.29 1.03
CA ILE A 297 20.40 10.75 -0.17
C ILE A 297 20.65 9.74 -1.28
N PHE A 298 19.59 9.29 -1.92
CA PHE A 298 19.65 8.39 -3.05
C PHE A 298 19.45 9.15 -4.35
N ILE A 299 20.35 8.95 -5.32
CA ILE A 299 20.23 9.45 -6.68
C ILE A 299 19.74 8.29 -7.54
N GLU A 300 18.51 8.40 -8.02
CA GLU A 300 17.77 7.30 -8.64
C GLU A 300 17.32 7.71 -10.04
N PRO A 301 17.57 6.90 -11.10
CA PRO A 301 17.10 7.21 -12.45
C PRO A 301 15.57 7.16 -12.51
N GLU A 302 14.95 8.10 -13.22
CA GLU A 302 13.50 8.11 -13.45
C GLU A 302 13.05 7.27 -14.65
N GLY A 303 13.98 6.72 -15.42
CA GLY A 303 13.73 5.88 -16.58
C GLY A 303 14.98 5.62 -17.40
N GLU A 304 14.88 4.71 -18.37
CA GLU A 304 15.99 4.33 -19.26
C GLU A 304 16.31 5.43 -20.29
N PHE A 305 15.28 6.09 -20.79
CA PHE A 305 15.37 7.05 -21.90
C PHE A 305 15.30 8.52 -21.44
N THR A 306 15.71 8.80 -20.20
CA THR A 306 15.77 10.16 -19.66
C THR A 306 17.06 10.39 -18.89
N ASN A 307 17.49 11.66 -18.86
CA ASN A 307 18.59 12.10 -17.99
C ASN A 307 18.10 12.64 -16.63
N GLU A 308 16.80 12.52 -16.34
CA GLU A 308 16.25 12.95 -15.05
C GLU A 308 16.62 11.96 -13.96
N MET A 309 17.27 12.48 -12.90
CA MET A 309 17.60 11.72 -11.70
C MET A 309 16.79 12.24 -10.52
N TYR A 310 16.09 11.35 -9.83
CA TYR A 310 15.34 11.63 -8.60
C TYR A 310 16.28 11.69 -7.40
N MET A 311 16.09 12.65 -6.52
CA MET A 311 16.94 12.86 -5.35
C MET A 311 16.24 12.39 -4.06
N GLY A 312 16.18 11.09 -3.86
CA GLY A 312 15.48 10.45 -2.73
C GLY A 312 16.02 10.90 -1.38
N GLY A 313 15.13 11.40 -0.51
CA GLY A 313 15.48 11.88 0.83
C GLY A 313 15.69 13.40 0.93
N MET A 314 15.67 14.13 -0.21
CA MET A 314 15.93 15.58 -0.29
C MET A 314 14.66 16.39 -0.64
N SER A 315 13.47 15.89 -0.31
CA SER A 315 12.23 16.65 -0.49
C SER A 315 12.31 17.99 0.25
N SER A 316 11.93 19.07 -0.41
CA SER A 316 12.03 20.43 0.14
C SER A 316 10.95 21.36 -0.43
N SER A 317 10.65 22.41 0.31
CA SER A 317 9.86 23.55 -0.15
C SER A 317 10.64 24.87 -0.15
N LEU A 318 11.95 24.83 0.09
CA LEU A 318 12.82 26.00 0.04
C LEU A 318 12.84 26.64 -1.36
N PRO A 319 13.09 27.96 -1.47
CA PRO A 319 13.15 28.64 -2.75
C PRO A 319 14.27 28.10 -3.64
N GLU A 320 14.14 28.31 -4.96
CA GLU A 320 15.03 27.75 -5.98
C GLU A 320 16.50 28.09 -5.75
N ASP A 321 16.83 29.33 -5.40
CA ASP A 321 18.22 29.73 -5.11
C ASP A 321 18.83 28.96 -3.94
N VAL A 322 18.03 28.62 -2.94
CA VAL A 322 18.46 27.80 -1.80
C VAL A 322 18.60 26.34 -2.22
N GLN A 323 17.67 25.83 -3.03
CA GLN A 323 17.77 24.46 -3.56
C GLN A 323 19.09 24.25 -4.32
N TYR A 324 19.49 25.20 -5.20
CA TYR A 324 20.78 25.12 -5.88
C TYR A 324 21.96 25.14 -4.91
N LYS A 325 21.96 26.01 -3.90
CA LYS A 325 23.06 26.11 -2.93
C LYS A 325 23.21 24.84 -2.11
N MET A 326 22.11 24.34 -1.51
CA MET A 326 22.13 23.16 -0.64
C MET A 326 22.46 21.86 -1.42
N ILE A 327 22.03 21.73 -2.67
CA ILE A 327 22.34 20.55 -3.48
C ILE A 327 23.81 20.60 -3.92
N ARG A 328 24.31 21.74 -4.34
CA ARG A 328 25.70 21.90 -4.81
C ARG A 328 26.76 21.88 -3.71
N SER A 329 26.38 21.99 -2.45
CA SER A 329 27.29 21.75 -1.31
C SER A 329 27.59 20.25 -1.08
N MET A 330 26.88 19.35 -1.76
CA MET A 330 27.06 17.90 -1.61
C MET A 330 28.10 17.37 -2.58
N LYS A 331 28.92 16.38 -2.12
CA LYS A 331 29.97 15.75 -2.94
C LYS A 331 29.38 15.08 -4.19
N GLY A 332 29.99 15.37 -5.34
CA GLY A 332 29.58 14.87 -6.65
C GLY A 332 28.42 15.64 -7.29
N LEU A 333 27.90 16.67 -6.61
CA LEU A 333 26.80 17.51 -7.08
C LEU A 333 27.20 18.99 -7.24
N GLU A 334 28.46 19.34 -7.09
CA GLU A 334 28.97 20.74 -7.08
C GLU A 334 28.60 21.52 -8.37
N ASN A 335 28.53 20.80 -9.49
CA ASN A 335 28.23 21.38 -10.80
C ASN A 335 26.87 20.98 -11.35
N VAL A 336 26.03 20.37 -10.50
CA VAL A 336 24.75 19.79 -10.94
C VAL A 336 23.79 20.87 -11.45
N LYS A 337 23.00 20.51 -12.47
CA LYS A 337 21.86 21.27 -12.95
C LYS A 337 20.56 20.66 -12.47
N ILE A 338 19.71 21.49 -11.90
CA ILE A 338 18.34 21.12 -11.54
C ILE A 338 17.49 21.27 -12.80
N VAL A 339 16.75 20.20 -13.17
CA VAL A 339 15.82 20.22 -14.31
C VAL A 339 14.37 20.39 -13.86
N ARG A 340 14.06 20.04 -12.61
CA ARG A 340 12.77 20.34 -11.96
C ARG A 340 13.03 20.70 -10.49
N ASN A 341 12.43 21.78 -10.02
CA ASN A 341 12.54 22.18 -8.63
C ASN A 341 11.81 21.22 -7.68
N ALA A 342 12.31 21.07 -6.46
CA ALA A 342 11.55 20.50 -5.37
C ALA A 342 10.36 21.40 -5.02
N TYR A 343 9.26 20.80 -4.56
CA TYR A 343 8.09 21.53 -4.09
C TYR A 343 7.32 20.74 -3.04
N ALA A 344 6.61 21.45 -2.19
CA ALA A 344 5.52 20.87 -1.42
C ALA A 344 4.22 20.97 -2.23
N ILE A 345 3.34 19.99 -2.09
CA ILE A 345 1.99 20.01 -2.66
C ILE A 345 0.97 19.85 -1.54
N GLU A 346 0.00 20.73 -1.51
CA GLU A 346 -1.18 20.64 -0.67
C GLU A 346 -2.39 20.24 -1.50
N TYR A 347 -3.29 19.46 -0.91
CA TYR A 347 -4.50 18.96 -1.57
C TYR A 347 -5.60 18.67 -0.56
N ASP A 348 -6.84 18.67 -1.02
CA ASP A 348 -7.99 18.30 -0.22
C ASP A 348 -8.10 16.77 -0.10
N CYS A 349 -8.49 16.29 1.07
CA CYS A 349 -8.79 14.90 1.38
C CYS A 349 -9.94 14.79 2.38
N ILE A 350 -10.40 13.59 2.68
CA ILE A 350 -11.46 13.33 3.65
C ILE A 350 -10.92 12.69 4.93
N SER A 351 -11.78 12.59 5.94
CA SER A 351 -11.56 11.70 7.07
C SER A 351 -12.11 10.32 6.77
N ALA A 352 -11.24 9.31 6.72
CA ALA A 352 -11.65 7.94 6.39
C ALA A 352 -12.54 7.27 7.45
N ILE A 353 -12.68 7.84 8.65
CA ILE A 353 -13.66 7.38 9.65
C ILE A 353 -15.11 7.47 9.14
N ASN A 354 -15.37 8.27 8.11
CA ASN A 354 -16.66 8.36 7.45
C ASN A 354 -16.92 7.23 6.44
N LEU A 355 -15.98 6.32 6.28
CA LEU A 355 -16.09 5.15 5.41
C LEU A 355 -16.39 3.89 6.23
N LYS A 356 -17.11 2.96 5.61
CA LYS A 356 -17.24 1.57 6.06
C LYS A 356 -15.95 0.81 5.74
N HIS A 357 -15.76 -0.39 6.27
CA HIS A 357 -14.65 -1.28 5.90
C HIS A 357 -14.68 -1.70 4.40
N SER A 358 -15.82 -1.60 3.75
CA SER A 358 -15.96 -1.75 2.30
C SER A 358 -15.44 -0.55 1.49
N LEU A 359 -15.00 0.53 2.15
CA LEU A 359 -14.65 1.84 1.59
C LEU A 359 -15.83 2.64 1.02
N GLU A 360 -17.07 2.19 1.24
CA GLU A 360 -18.28 2.96 0.96
C GLU A 360 -18.47 4.06 2.01
N PHE A 361 -18.93 5.24 1.60
CA PHE A 361 -19.30 6.30 2.54
C PHE A 361 -20.49 5.87 3.41
N LYS A 362 -20.45 6.22 4.70
CA LYS A 362 -21.52 5.86 5.65
C LYS A 362 -22.83 6.59 5.34
N ASP A 363 -22.73 7.83 4.90
CA ASP A 363 -23.87 8.75 4.72
C ASP A 363 -24.29 8.90 3.25
N VAL A 364 -23.56 8.34 2.29
CA VAL A 364 -23.90 8.38 0.86
C VAL A 364 -23.78 6.99 0.25
N GLU A 365 -24.93 6.39 0.01
CA GLU A 365 -25.01 5.04 -0.56
C GLU A 365 -24.50 4.99 -2.00
N GLY A 366 -23.71 3.98 -2.34
CA GLY A 366 -23.10 3.79 -3.66
C GLY A 366 -21.88 4.66 -3.94
N LEU A 367 -21.48 5.53 -3.01
CA LEU A 367 -20.26 6.33 -3.12
C LEU A 367 -19.12 5.68 -2.36
N PHE A 368 -17.97 5.53 -3.01
CA PHE A 368 -16.75 4.94 -2.44
C PHE A 368 -15.58 5.92 -2.52
N GLY A 369 -14.63 5.78 -1.60
CA GLY A 369 -13.40 6.58 -1.58
C GLY A 369 -12.16 5.69 -1.57
N ALA A 370 -11.09 6.06 -2.30
CA ALA A 370 -9.85 5.31 -2.33
C ALA A 370 -8.60 6.18 -2.46
N GLY A 371 -7.48 5.66 -1.96
CA GLY A 371 -6.17 6.25 -2.10
C GLY A 371 -5.94 7.48 -1.22
N GLN A 372 -5.24 8.47 -1.77
CA GLN A 372 -4.87 9.67 -1.00
C GLN A 372 -6.06 10.52 -0.58
N LEU A 373 -7.19 10.42 -1.27
CA LEU A 373 -8.44 11.04 -0.84
C LEU A 373 -8.81 10.61 0.58
N ASN A 374 -8.60 9.34 0.94
CA ASN A 374 -8.87 8.79 2.26
C ASN A 374 -7.80 9.16 3.31
N GLY A 375 -6.86 10.03 2.97
CA GLY A 375 -5.80 10.45 3.88
C GLY A 375 -4.64 9.47 4.01
N SER A 376 -4.48 8.51 3.09
CA SER A 376 -3.27 7.68 2.98
C SER A 376 -2.19 8.37 2.12
N SER A 377 -0.97 7.85 2.17
CA SER A 377 0.15 8.35 1.35
C SER A 377 1.01 7.20 0.86
N GLY A 378 1.04 6.99 -0.45
CA GLY A 378 1.81 5.98 -1.16
C GLY A 378 1.03 5.38 -2.31
N TYR A 379 1.76 4.93 -3.34
CA TYR A 379 1.16 4.37 -4.56
C TYR A 379 0.51 3.02 -4.28
N GLU A 380 1.16 2.20 -3.46
CA GLU A 380 0.73 0.87 -3.09
C GLU A 380 -0.51 0.92 -2.20
N GLU A 381 -0.51 1.80 -1.19
CA GLU A 381 -1.68 2.04 -0.34
C GLU A 381 -2.88 2.55 -1.16
N ALA A 382 -2.60 3.35 -2.20
CA ALA A 382 -3.65 3.85 -3.09
C ALA A 382 -4.20 2.73 -3.98
N ALA A 383 -3.33 1.92 -4.59
CA ALA A 383 -3.71 0.82 -5.46
C ALA A 383 -4.62 -0.19 -4.75
N GLU A 384 -4.26 -0.58 -3.50
CA GLU A 384 -5.06 -1.53 -2.72
C GLU A 384 -6.43 -1.01 -2.34
N GLN A 385 -6.50 0.24 -1.88
CA GLN A 385 -7.79 0.85 -1.61
C GLN A 385 -8.63 0.94 -2.88
N GLY A 386 -8.00 1.25 -4.02
CA GLY A 386 -8.65 1.27 -5.32
C GLY A 386 -9.22 -0.10 -5.71
N LEU A 387 -8.41 -1.15 -5.60
CA LEU A 387 -8.85 -2.52 -5.87
C LEU A 387 -10.06 -2.90 -5.00
N MET A 388 -9.97 -2.70 -3.69
CA MET A 388 -11.05 -3.05 -2.76
C MET A 388 -12.30 -2.20 -2.98
N ALA A 389 -12.17 -0.90 -3.25
CA ALA A 389 -13.29 -0.03 -3.55
C ALA A 389 -13.98 -0.41 -4.88
N GLY A 390 -13.20 -0.75 -5.91
CA GLY A 390 -13.71 -1.22 -7.21
C GLY A 390 -14.44 -2.55 -7.08
N ILE A 391 -13.87 -3.52 -6.36
CA ILE A 391 -14.53 -4.80 -6.06
C ILE A 391 -15.86 -4.56 -5.34
N ASN A 392 -15.87 -3.73 -4.31
CA ASN A 392 -17.05 -3.52 -3.49
C ASN A 392 -18.11 -2.66 -4.19
N ALA A 393 -17.71 -1.71 -5.04
CA ALA A 393 -18.62 -0.98 -5.92
C ALA A 393 -19.30 -1.94 -6.90
N ALA A 394 -18.52 -2.81 -7.55
CA ALA A 394 -19.05 -3.83 -8.44
C ALA A 394 -20.00 -4.81 -7.73
N ARG A 395 -19.61 -5.33 -6.58
CA ARG A 395 -20.45 -6.26 -5.80
C ARG A 395 -21.78 -5.62 -5.36
N LYS A 396 -21.74 -4.34 -4.98
CA LYS A 396 -22.95 -3.58 -4.66
C LYS A 396 -23.90 -3.49 -5.86
N VAL A 397 -23.38 -3.15 -7.04
CA VAL A 397 -24.18 -3.10 -8.28
C VAL A 397 -24.77 -4.47 -8.62
N LEU A 398 -24.02 -5.55 -8.37
CA LEU A 398 -24.44 -6.94 -8.57
C LEU A 398 -25.34 -7.49 -7.46
N GLY A 399 -25.64 -6.72 -6.41
CA GLY A 399 -26.47 -7.15 -5.28
C GLY A 399 -25.78 -8.22 -4.41
N LYS A 400 -24.44 -8.25 -4.39
CA LYS A 400 -23.63 -9.20 -3.59
C LYS A 400 -23.09 -8.50 -2.34
N GLU A 401 -22.85 -9.29 -1.29
CA GLU A 401 -22.22 -8.79 -0.06
C GLU A 401 -20.81 -8.25 -0.31
N PRO A 402 -20.38 -7.19 0.40
CA PRO A 402 -19.05 -6.62 0.23
C PRO A 402 -17.96 -7.61 0.68
N VAL A 403 -16.80 -7.49 0.06
CA VAL A 403 -15.56 -8.18 0.51
C VAL A 403 -14.84 -7.27 1.49
N VAL A 404 -14.61 -7.78 2.69
CA VAL A 404 -13.86 -7.11 3.75
C VAL A 404 -12.78 -8.08 4.25
N LEU A 405 -11.51 -7.67 4.11
CA LEU A 405 -10.38 -8.43 4.62
C LEU A 405 -10.09 -8.01 6.06
N ASP A 406 -9.93 -8.98 6.95
CA ASP A 406 -9.55 -8.68 8.33
C ASP A 406 -8.02 -8.51 8.50
N ARG A 407 -7.61 -7.97 9.63
CA ARG A 407 -6.20 -7.68 9.97
C ARG A 407 -5.32 -8.93 10.06
N SER A 408 -5.90 -10.13 10.17
CA SER A 408 -5.17 -11.39 10.20
C SER A 408 -5.05 -12.05 8.83
N GLN A 409 -5.79 -11.56 7.84
CA GLN A 409 -5.80 -12.08 6.47
C GLN A 409 -4.82 -11.35 5.57
N ALA A 410 -4.71 -10.01 5.72
CA ALA A 410 -3.93 -9.19 4.81
C ALA A 410 -3.44 -7.88 5.44
N TYR A 411 -2.31 -7.34 4.93
CA TYR A 411 -1.90 -5.95 5.16
C TYR A 411 -2.95 -4.96 4.62
N ILE A 412 -3.66 -5.31 3.54
CA ILE A 412 -4.83 -4.56 3.04
C ILE A 412 -5.87 -4.41 4.15
N GLY A 413 -6.18 -5.50 4.88
CA GLY A 413 -7.10 -5.47 6.01
C GLY A 413 -6.59 -4.58 7.15
N VAL A 414 -5.29 -4.62 7.45
CA VAL A 414 -4.66 -3.72 8.45
C VAL A 414 -4.77 -2.26 8.00
N LEU A 415 -4.48 -1.96 6.74
CA LEU A 415 -4.55 -0.62 6.14
C LEU A 415 -5.96 -0.03 6.26
N ILE A 416 -6.96 -0.75 5.78
CA ILE A 416 -8.34 -0.28 5.75
C ILE A 416 -8.89 -0.12 7.17
N ASP A 417 -8.68 -1.13 8.03
CA ASP A 417 -9.14 -1.06 9.42
C ASP A 417 -8.50 0.13 10.16
N ASP A 418 -7.20 0.37 9.99
CA ASP A 418 -6.53 1.54 10.59
C ASP A 418 -7.12 2.87 10.08
N LEU A 419 -7.43 2.99 8.78
CA LEU A 419 -7.99 4.20 8.20
C LEU A 419 -9.41 4.50 8.72
N VAL A 420 -10.28 3.50 8.78
CA VAL A 420 -11.70 3.69 9.12
C VAL A 420 -11.98 3.68 10.62
N THR A 421 -11.04 3.19 11.45
CA THR A 421 -11.21 3.12 12.92
C THR A 421 -10.31 4.06 13.70
N LYS A 422 -9.17 4.48 13.13
CA LYS A 422 -8.22 5.38 13.79
C LYS A 422 -8.28 6.74 13.12
N GLU A 423 -8.74 7.76 13.82
CA GLU A 423 -8.68 9.12 13.31
C GLU A 423 -7.22 9.53 13.06
N THR A 424 -6.81 9.53 11.79
CA THR A 424 -5.46 9.94 11.42
C THR A 424 -5.40 11.46 11.23
N LYS A 425 -4.57 12.13 12.02
CA LYS A 425 -4.35 13.60 11.93
C LYS A 425 -3.27 13.96 10.91
N GLU A 426 -2.56 13.00 10.40
CA GLU A 426 -1.47 13.09 9.42
C GLU A 426 -1.64 12.05 8.32
N PRO A 427 -1.06 12.23 7.12
CA PRO A 427 -1.15 11.23 6.05
C PRO A 427 -0.69 9.85 6.53
N TYR A 428 -1.60 8.88 6.45
CA TYR A 428 -1.33 7.49 6.85
C TYR A 428 -0.33 6.83 5.89
N ARG A 429 0.59 6.08 6.45
CA ARG A 429 1.53 5.22 5.70
C ARG A 429 1.58 3.84 6.33
N MET A 430 1.53 2.81 5.48
CA MET A 430 1.69 1.44 5.92
C MET A 430 3.13 1.16 6.35
N MET A 431 3.28 0.46 7.46
CA MET A 431 4.56 -0.01 8.00
C MET A 431 4.40 -1.40 8.59
N THR A 432 5.47 -2.19 8.57
CA THR A 432 5.46 -3.55 9.15
C THR A 432 5.09 -3.57 10.64
N SER A 433 5.39 -2.49 11.38
CA SER A 433 5.04 -2.36 12.80
C SER A 433 3.54 -2.21 13.08
N ARG A 434 2.72 -1.92 12.06
CA ARG A 434 1.26 -1.80 12.21
C ARG A 434 0.55 -3.14 12.18
N ALA A 435 1.18 -4.17 11.60
CA ALA A 435 0.63 -5.52 11.55
C ALA A 435 1.04 -6.31 12.80
N GLU A 436 0.05 -6.92 13.45
CA GLU A 436 0.22 -7.75 14.63
C GLU A 436 0.78 -9.14 14.28
N TYR A 437 0.38 -9.67 13.11
CA TYR A 437 0.65 -11.05 12.68
C TYR A 437 1.64 -11.13 11.51
N ARG A 438 2.77 -10.42 11.62
CA ARG A 438 3.73 -10.23 10.51
C ARG A 438 4.26 -11.53 9.89
N LEU A 439 4.40 -12.59 10.69
CA LEU A 439 4.89 -13.87 10.20
C LEU A 439 3.81 -14.64 9.40
N LEU A 440 2.54 -14.39 9.68
CA LEU A 440 1.43 -14.90 8.86
C LEU A 440 1.25 -14.08 7.59
N LEU A 441 1.46 -12.75 7.67
CA LEU A 441 1.21 -11.80 6.59
C LEU A 441 2.48 -11.49 5.78
N ARG A 442 3.27 -12.51 5.41
CA ARG A 442 4.47 -12.31 4.59
C ARG A 442 4.11 -12.00 3.14
N GLN A 443 5.02 -11.33 2.45
CA GLN A 443 4.85 -11.07 1.00
C GLN A 443 4.94 -12.35 0.16
N ASP A 444 5.79 -13.30 0.58
CA ASP A 444 6.05 -14.54 -0.13
C ASP A 444 4.85 -15.50 -0.15
N ASN A 445 3.95 -15.41 0.83
CA ASN A 445 2.76 -16.25 0.95
C ASN A 445 1.43 -15.53 0.68
N ALA A 446 1.47 -14.37 0.05
CA ALA A 446 0.24 -13.60 -0.20
C ALA A 446 -0.76 -14.37 -1.07
N ASP A 447 -0.26 -15.12 -2.05
CA ASP A 447 -1.08 -16.01 -2.88
C ASP A 447 -1.78 -17.11 -2.07
N LEU A 448 -1.07 -17.77 -1.15
CA LEU A 448 -1.63 -18.82 -0.30
C LEU A 448 -2.75 -18.31 0.63
N ARG A 449 -2.80 -17.00 0.88
CA ARG A 449 -3.81 -16.36 1.75
C ARG A 449 -4.99 -15.79 0.97
N LEU A 450 -4.79 -15.31 -0.26
CA LEU A 450 -5.73 -14.41 -0.92
C LEU A 450 -6.19 -14.89 -2.31
N THR A 451 -5.50 -15.82 -2.98
CA THR A 451 -5.87 -16.24 -4.34
C THR A 451 -7.23 -16.96 -4.37
N ASP A 452 -7.56 -17.75 -3.35
CA ASP A 452 -8.91 -18.34 -3.23
C ASP A 452 -10.00 -17.25 -3.21
N ILE A 453 -9.75 -16.15 -2.47
CA ILE A 453 -10.67 -15.01 -2.40
C ILE A 453 -10.75 -14.29 -3.75
N GLY A 454 -9.60 -14.06 -4.42
CA GLY A 454 -9.55 -13.43 -5.74
C GLY A 454 -10.30 -14.23 -6.80
N HIS A 455 -10.24 -15.56 -6.76
CA HIS A 455 -10.97 -16.46 -7.63
C HIS A 455 -12.49 -16.44 -7.32
N GLU A 456 -12.88 -16.49 -6.05
CA GLU A 456 -14.29 -16.38 -5.62
C GLU A 456 -14.92 -15.05 -6.05
N ILE A 457 -14.17 -13.96 -5.99
CA ILE A 457 -14.61 -12.65 -6.47
C ILE A 457 -14.83 -12.67 -7.99
N GLY A 458 -13.99 -13.38 -8.74
CA GLY A 458 -13.99 -13.48 -10.19
C GLY A 458 -12.88 -12.66 -10.89
N LEU A 459 -11.87 -12.20 -10.16
CA LEU A 459 -10.71 -11.47 -10.70
C LEU A 459 -9.51 -12.37 -11.05
N ILE A 460 -9.48 -13.59 -10.52
CA ILE A 460 -8.52 -14.64 -10.86
C ILE A 460 -9.25 -15.67 -11.73
N ASP A 461 -8.73 -15.88 -12.93
CA ASP A 461 -9.27 -16.87 -13.86
C ASP A 461 -8.93 -18.32 -13.44
N ASP A 462 -9.62 -19.28 -14.07
CA ASP A 462 -9.48 -20.71 -13.77
C ASP A 462 -8.07 -21.23 -14.04
N GLU A 463 -7.39 -20.75 -15.09
CA GLU A 463 -6.03 -21.20 -15.44
C GLU A 463 -5.02 -20.77 -14.36
N ARG A 464 -5.08 -19.51 -13.92
CA ARG A 464 -4.24 -18.99 -12.84
C ARG A 464 -4.54 -19.70 -11.52
N TYR A 465 -5.81 -19.96 -11.25
CA TYR A 465 -6.25 -20.66 -10.04
C TYR A 465 -5.77 -22.11 -10.01
N GLU A 466 -5.81 -22.82 -11.14
CA GLU A 466 -5.30 -24.19 -11.25
C GLU A 466 -3.78 -24.25 -10.97
N LYS A 467 -2.98 -23.34 -11.52
CA LYS A 467 -1.55 -23.23 -11.24
C LYS A 467 -1.28 -22.98 -9.74
N PHE A 468 -2.08 -22.13 -9.13
CA PHE A 468 -2.01 -21.88 -7.69
C PHE A 468 -2.35 -23.13 -6.86
N CYS A 469 -3.38 -23.88 -7.24
CA CYS A 469 -3.74 -25.13 -6.57
C CYS A 469 -2.63 -26.18 -6.68
N GLN A 470 -1.98 -26.30 -7.84
CA GLN A 470 -0.81 -27.17 -8.04
C GLN A 470 0.34 -26.78 -7.11
N LYS A 471 0.66 -25.47 -7.02
CA LYS A 471 1.68 -24.98 -6.08
C LYS A 471 1.36 -25.36 -4.64
N ARG A 472 0.13 -25.13 -4.21
CA ARG A 472 -0.34 -25.47 -2.84
C ARG A 472 -0.19 -26.96 -2.56
N THR A 473 -0.60 -27.81 -3.50
CA THR A 473 -0.46 -29.26 -3.38
C THR A 473 1.01 -29.68 -3.27
N MET A 474 1.89 -29.13 -4.09
CA MET A 474 3.34 -29.41 -4.01
C MET A 474 3.91 -29.06 -2.62
N ILE A 475 3.53 -27.93 -2.07
CA ILE A 475 3.98 -27.51 -0.71
C ILE A 475 3.47 -28.50 0.35
N GLU A 476 2.21 -28.91 0.29
CA GLU A 476 1.59 -29.81 1.27
C GLU A 476 2.19 -31.21 1.21
N GLU A 477 2.30 -31.79 0.00
CA GLU A 477 2.85 -33.13 -0.22
C GLU A 477 4.33 -33.21 0.20
N GLU A 478 5.14 -32.23 -0.20
CA GLU A 478 6.56 -32.24 0.14
C GLU A 478 6.80 -31.97 1.64
N THR A 479 6.05 -31.06 2.25
CA THR A 479 6.10 -30.85 3.70
C THR A 479 5.74 -32.13 4.45
N LYS A 480 4.75 -32.88 3.99
CA LYS A 480 4.37 -34.17 4.56
C LYS A 480 5.48 -35.19 4.40
N ARG A 481 6.04 -35.36 3.18
CA ARG A 481 7.16 -36.25 2.89
C ARG A 481 8.36 -35.98 3.82
N LEU A 482 8.74 -34.72 3.99
CA LEU A 482 9.86 -34.31 4.85
C LEU A 482 9.62 -34.64 6.34
N ASN A 483 8.39 -34.60 6.81
CA ASN A 483 8.05 -34.97 8.18
C ASN A 483 8.04 -36.51 8.38
N GLU A 484 7.70 -37.27 7.35
CA GLU A 484 7.61 -38.74 7.41
C GLU A 484 8.95 -39.44 7.09
N THR A 485 9.85 -38.79 6.32
CA THR A 485 11.14 -39.37 5.92
C THR A 485 12.15 -39.30 7.07
N MET A 486 12.43 -40.46 7.65
CA MET A 486 13.36 -40.60 8.79
C MET A 486 14.79 -40.88 8.34
N VAL A 487 15.75 -40.16 8.89
CA VAL A 487 17.19 -40.37 8.66
C VAL A 487 17.88 -40.71 9.94
N GLY A 488 18.71 -41.79 9.89
CA GLY A 488 19.50 -42.26 11.02
C GLY A 488 20.94 -41.75 10.95
N GLY A 489 21.65 -41.86 12.07
CA GLY A 489 23.04 -41.41 12.19
C GLY A 489 24.08 -42.37 11.55
N ASN A 490 23.91 -42.75 10.27
CA ASN A 490 24.94 -43.48 9.54
C ASN A 490 26.17 -42.59 9.25
N SER A 491 27.28 -43.18 8.83
CA SER A 491 28.56 -42.47 8.63
C SER A 491 28.44 -41.31 7.63
N LYS A 492 27.68 -41.51 6.52
CA LYS A 492 27.47 -40.48 5.50
C LYS A 492 26.71 -39.28 6.03
N ILE A 493 25.66 -39.52 6.80
CA ILE A 493 24.84 -38.43 7.39
C ILE A 493 25.63 -37.69 8.48
N GLN A 494 26.38 -38.40 9.32
CA GLN A 494 27.19 -37.74 10.34
C GLN A 494 28.32 -36.88 9.73
N GLU A 495 28.96 -37.38 8.66
CA GLU A 495 29.94 -36.60 7.91
C GLU A 495 29.33 -35.33 7.28
N PHE A 496 28.17 -35.46 6.68
CA PHE A 496 27.40 -34.31 6.16
C PHE A 496 27.08 -33.31 7.27
N LEU A 497 26.57 -33.74 8.41
CA LEU A 497 26.24 -32.85 9.53
C LEU A 497 27.48 -32.12 10.08
N ARG A 498 28.61 -32.81 10.17
CA ARG A 498 29.90 -32.18 10.53
C ARG A 498 30.34 -31.13 9.50
N SER A 499 30.17 -31.42 8.22
CA SER A 499 30.53 -30.47 7.17
C SER A 499 29.67 -29.21 7.19
N MET A 500 28.44 -29.30 7.73
CA MET A 500 27.53 -28.20 7.94
C MET A 500 27.65 -27.53 9.32
N GLU A 501 28.67 -27.89 10.09
CA GLU A 501 28.94 -27.37 11.44
C GLU A 501 27.74 -27.52 12.40
N THR A 502 26.92 -28.57 12.22
CA THR A 502 25.73 -28.82 13.05
C THR A 502 25.90 -30.14 13.86
N THR A 503 25.06 -30.28 14.89
CA THR A 503 25.13 -31.39 15.85
C THR A 503 24.84 -32.74 15.19
N GLU A 504 25.67 -33.76 15.48
CA GLU A 504 25.49 -35.15 15.06
C GLU A 504 24.19 -35.76 15.63
N LEU A 505 23.63 -36.74 14.91
CA LEU A 505 22.42 -37.44 15.34
C LEU A 505 22.74 -38.53 16.35
N LYS A 506 22.01 -38.57 17.45
CA LYS A 506 22.02 -39.67 18.44
C LYS A 506 20.91 -40.68 18.18
N THR A 507 19.82 -40.24 17.59
CA THR A 507 18.63 -41.01 17.21
C THR A 507 18.18 -40.65 15.81
N ALA A 508 17.37 -41.47 15.19
CA ALA A 508 16.75 -41.13 13.93
C ALA A 508 15.80 -39.91 14.11
N VAL A 509 15.85 -38.98 13.15
CA VAL A 509 15.02 -37.79 13.11
C VAL A 509 14.41 -37.62 11.71
N SER A 510 13.35 -36.86 11.58
CA SER A 510 12.79 -36.53 10.25
C SER A 510 13.67 -35.52 9.51
N LEU A 511 13.58 -35.50 8.17
CA LEU A 511 14.24 -34.46 7.36
C LEU A 511 13.74 -33.06 7.77
N ALA A 512 12.47 -32.91 8.10
CA ALA A 512 11.89 -31.65 8.60
C ALA A 512 12.58 -31.20 9.90
N GLU A 513 12.89 -32.11 10.84
CA GLU A 513 13.64 -31.77 12.05
C GLU A 513 15.07 -31.28 11.76
N LEU A 514 15.70 -31.78 10.72
CA LEU A 514 17.00 -31.27 10.25
C LEU A 514 16.87 -29.87 9.67
N ILE A 515 15.87 -29.61 8.82
CA ILE A 515 15.62 -28.29 8.24
C ILE A 515 15.34 -27.22 9.31
N ARG A 516 14.76 -27.60 10.46
CA ARG A 516 14.55 -26.66 11.58
C ARG A 516 15.85 -26.11 12.18
N ARG A 517 17.00 -26.76 11.92
CA ARG A 517 18.30 -26.26 12.40
C ARG A 517 18.73 -25.03 11.60
N PRO A 518 19.28 -23.98 12.25
CA PRO A 518 19.67 -22.73 11.56
C PRO A 518 20.65 -22.94 10.41
N GLU A 519 21.57 -23.90 10.54
CA GLU A 519 22.63 -24.18 9.57
C GLU A 519 22.14 -24.88 8.32
N LEU A 520 20.97 -25.52 8.38
CA LEU A 520 20.40 -26.34 7.31
C LEU A 520 19.23 -25.64 6.61
N SER A 521 18.96 -26.05 5.39
CA SER A 521 17.79 -25.62 4.60
C SER A 521 17.36 -26.77 3.68
N TYR A 522 16.19 -26.65 3.06
CA TYR A 522 15.73 -27.62 2.07
C TYR A 522 16.76 -27.88 0.98
N GLU A 523 17.44 -26.85 0.49
CA GLU A 523 18.47 -27.02 -0.54
C GLU A 523 19.75 -27.65 -0.01
N LYS A 524 20.16 -27.34 1.20
CA LYS A 524 21.38 -27.87 1.80
C LYS A 524 21.31 -29.36 2.11
N ILE A 525 20.11 -29.90 2.38
CA ILE A 525 19.96 -31.33 2.73
C ILE A 525 19.96 -32.27 1.50
N VAL A 526 20.06 -31.77 0.28
CA VAL A 526 20.14 -32.57 -0.97
C VAL A 526 21.06 -33.81 -0.88
N PRO A 527 22.29 -33.72 -0.30
CA PRO A 527 23.20 -34.88 -0.23
C PRO A 527 22.68 -36.04 0.61
N ILE A 528 21.70 -35.80 1.47
CA ILE A 528 21.13 -36.81 2.38
C ILE A 528 19.65 -37.12 2.10
N ASP A 529 19.06 -36.50 1.06
CA ASP A 529 17.69 -36.71 0.60
C ASP A 529 17.65 -37.21 -0.85
N PRO A 530 17.88 -38.52 -1.07
CA PRO A 530 17.95 -39.10 -2.43
C PRO A 530 16.61 -39.14 -3.15
N ASP A 531 15.50 -39.09 -2.43
CA ASP A 531 14.15 -39.17 -2.97
C ASP A 531 13.53 -37.80 -3.27
N ARG A 532 14.34 -36.76 -3.27
CA ARG A 532 13.92 -35.40 -3.56
C ARG A 532 13.50 -35.23 -5.02
N HIS A 533 12.36 -34.58 -5.24
CA HIS A 533 11.92 -34.15 -6.57
C HIS A 533 12.30 -32.68 -6.84
N PRO A 534 12.54 -32.31 -8.11
CA PRO A 534 12.70 -30.89 -8.48
C PRO A 534 11.41 -30.11 -8.17
N LEU A 535 11.54 -28.98 -7.49
CA LEU A 535 10.43 -28.10 -7.16
C LEU A 535 10.76 -26.65 -7.56
N PRO A 536 9.77 -25.84 -7.90
CA PRO A 536 9.93 -24.39 -8.12
C PRO A 536 10.53 -23.68 -6.89
N ALA A 537 11.30 -22.63 -7.12
CA ALA A 537 12.00 -21.90 -6.07
C ALA A 537 11.03 -21.30 -5.02
N ASP A 538 9.88 -20.80 -5.46
CA ASP A 538 8.85 -20.25 -4.58
C ASP A 538 8.14 -21.32 -3.73
N VAL A 539 8.04 -22.56 -4.21
CA VAL A 539 7.58 -23.73 -3.43
C VAL A 539 8.62 -24.07 -2.36
N ILE A 540 9.90 -24.12 -2.74
CA ILE A 540 11.02 -24.40 -1.82
C ILE A 540 11.08 -23.36 -0.69
N GLU A 541 10.94 -22.08 -1.03
CA GLU A 541 10.90 -21.00 -0.05
C GLU A 541 9.77 -21.19 0.97
N GLN A 542 8.57 -21.54 0.52
CA GLN A 542 7.43 -21.79 1.41
C GLN A 542 7.65 -22.99 2.34
N ILE A 543 8.25 -24.08 1.83
CA ILE A 543 8.58 -25.26 2.62
C ILE A 543 9.59 -24.91 3.71
N ASP A 544 10.71 -24.25 3.35
CA ASP A 544 11.73 -23.83 4.30
C ASP A 544 11.17 -22.94 5.41
N ILE A 545 10.38 -21.93 5.05
CA ILE A 545 9.79 -21.01 6.02
C ILE A 545 8.78 -21.73 6.92
N SER A 546 7.89 -22.52 6.35
CA SER A 546 6.84 -23.20 7.11
C SER A 546 7.42 -24.17 8.13
N ILE A 547 8.48 -24.90 7.78
CA ILE A 547 9.15 -25.85 8.69
C ILE A 547 9.96 -25.11 9.76
N LYS A 548 10.78 -24.13 9.37
CA LYS A 548 11.64 -23.39 10.32
C LYS A 548 10.87 -22.57 11.34
N TYR A 549 9.78 -21.98 10.91
CA TYR A 549 8.99 -21.08 11.75
C TYR A 549 7.70 -21.70 12.28
N GLU A 550 7.49 -23.01 12.12
CA GLU A 550 6.28 -23.73 12.51
C GLU A 550 5.74 -23.35 13.90
N GLY A 551 6.61 -23.37 14.91
CA GLY A 551 6.24 -23.06 16.29
C GLY A 551 5.76 -21.62 16.49
N TYR A 552 6.36 -20.67 15.75
CA TYR A 552 5.97 -19.27 15.80
C TYR A 552 4.68 -19.03 15.02
N ILE A 553 4.52 -19.68 13.87
CA ILE A 553 3.31 -19.63 13.04
C ILE A 553 2.12 -20.16 13.85
N LYS A 554 2.25 -21.34 14.48
CA LYS A 554 1.22 -21.93 15.32
C LYS A 554 0.78 -20.98 16.44
N ARG A 555 1.73 -20.37 17.14
CA ARG A 555 1.45 -19.39 18.19
C ARG A 555 0.67 -18.17 17.67
N GLN A 556 1.06 -17.61 16.53
CA GLN A 556 0.33 -16.50 15.92
C GLN A 556 -1.08 -16.93 15.47
N THR A 557 -1.23 -18.12 14.93
CA THR A 557 -2.54 -18.67 14.55
C THR A 557 -3.47 -18.79 15.75
N GLU A 558 -2.96 -19.24 16.90
CA GLU A 558 -3.73 -19.28 18.15
C GLU A 558 -4.17 -17.88 18.61
N GLN A 559 -3.29 -16.88 18.49
CA GLN A 559 -3.64 -15.48 18.78
C GLN A 559 -4.74 -14.97 17.83
N VAL A 560 -4.67 -15.28 16.53
CA VAL A 560 -5.71 -14.95 15.55
C VAL A 560 -7.05 -15.57 15.95
N HIS A 561 -7.07 -16.82 16.37
CA HIS A 561 -8.30 -17.46 16.83
C HIS A 561 -8.94 -16.75 18.03
N GLN A 562 -8.13 -16.27 18.98
CA GLN A 562 -8.65 -15.49 20.11
C GLN A 562 -9.20 -14.12 19.65
N PHE A 563 -8.47 -13.45 18.74
CA PHE A 563 -8.88 -12.17 18.19
C PHE A 563 -10.20 -12.27 17.41
N LYS A 564 -10.37 -13.27 16.54
CA LYS A 564 -11.61 -13.50 15.79
C LYS A 564 -12.83 -13.75 16.69
N LYS A 565 -12.64 -14.27 17.90
CA LYS A 565 -13.72 -14.38 18.89
C LYS A 565 -14.24 -13.02 19.35
N LEU A 566 -13.36 -12.01 19.45
CA LEU A 566 -13.77 -10.65 19.81
C LEU A 566 -14.46 -9.94 18.63
N GLU A 567 -14.00 -10.16 17.41
CA GLU A 567 -14.62 -9.57 16.21
C GLU A 567 -16.02 -10.13 15.92
N LYS A 568 -16.27 -11.39 16.25
CA LYS A 568 -17.61 -11.99 16.16
C LYS A 568 -18.63 -11.41 17.15
N ARG A 569 -18.19 -10.66 18.16
CA ARG A 569 -19.07 -10.02 19.12
C ARG A 569 -19.51 -8.67 18.60
N MET A 570 -20.63 -8.66 17.89
CA MET A 570 -21.20 -7.45 17.30
C MET A 570 -21.68 -6.47 18.37
N ILE A 571 -21.56 -5.19 18.07
CA ILE A 571 -22.12 -4.08 18.84
C ILE A 571 -23.39 -3.64 18.12
N PRO A 572 -24.56 -3.58 18.78
CA PRO A 572 -25.78 -3.09 18.15
C PRO A 572 -25.60 -1.68 17.60
N ALA A 573 -26.03 -1.44 16.37
CA ALA A 573 -25.86 -0.14 15.70
C ALA A 573 -26.58 1.02 16.43
N ASP A 574 -27.64 0.71 17.16
CA ASP A 574 -28.45 1.61 17.96
C ASP A 574 -27.97 1.76 19.42
N LEU A 575 -26.82 1.16 19.77
CA LEU A 575 -26.28 1.24 21.13
C LEU A 575 -26.00 2.68 21.54
N ASN A 576 -26.70 3.16 22.56
CA ASN A 576 -26.38 4.42 23.20
C ASN A 576 -25.28 4.21 24.26
N TYR A 577 -24.08 4.70 23.96
CA TYR A 577 -22.93 4.56 24.88
C TYR A 577 -23.07 5.38 26.19
N ASP A 578 -24.06 6.29 26.30
CA ASP A 578 -24.37 6.97 27.57
C ASP A 578 -24.98 6.04 28.60
N ASP A 579 -25.68 5.00 28.15
CA ASP A 579 -26.31 4.01 29.01
C ASP A 579 -25.30 3.01 29.59
N VAL A 580 -24.08 2.95 29.05
CA VAL A 580 -23.01 2.08 29.52
C VAL A 580 -22.33 2.72 30.74
N SER A 581 -22.75 2.27 31.93
CA SER A 581 -22.16 2.74 33.19
C SER A 581 -20.70 2.31 33.31
N ASN A 582 -19.87 3.13 34.01
CA ASN A 582 -18.44 2.91 34.24
C ASN A 582 -17.52 2.99 32.99
N LEU A 583 -18.04 3.44 31.86
CA LEU A 583 -17.21 3.76 30.70
C LEU A 583 -16.53 5.12 30.91
N ARG A 584 -15.21 5.21 30.70
CA ARG A 584 -14.48 6.48 30.81
C ARG A 584 -15.01 7.50 29.78
N LYS A 585 -15.01 8.79 30.14
CA LYS A 585 -15.53 9.87 29.26
C LYS A 585 -14.87 9.88 27.88
N GLU A 586 -13.54 9.71 27.82
CA GLU A 586 -12.78 9.66 26.58
C GLU A 586 -13.20 8.46 25.71
N ALA A 587 -13.24 7.27 26.30
CA ALA A 587 -13.66 6.04 25.61
C ALA A 587 -15.09 6.15 25.07
N ARG A 588 -16.00 6.69 25.89
CA ARG A 588 -17.40 6.93 25.50
C ARG A 588 -17.50 7.85 24.29
N GLN A 589 -16.78 8.97 24.31
CA GLN A 589 -16.78 9.92 23.19
C GLN A 589 -16.24 9.27 21.91
N LYS A 590 -15.10 8.58 22.01
CA LYS A 590 -14.49 7.89 20.87
C LYS A 590 -15.38 6.80 20.27
N LEU A 591 -16.05 6.03 21.12
CA LEU A 591 -16.99 4.99 20.66
C LEU A 591 -18.21 5.60 19.96
N LYS A 592 -18.71 6.74 20.42
CA LYS A 592 -19.80 7.48 19.77
C LYS A 592 -19.39 8.03 18.40
N ASP A 593 -18.18 8.58 18.31
CA ASP A 593 -17.67 9.22 17.08
C ASP A 593 -17.39 8.17 16.00
N ILE A 594 -16.80 7.03 16.37
CA ILE A 594 -16.33 6.00 15.42
C ILE A 594 -17.43 4.97 15.13
N LYS A 595 -18.29 4.66 16.11
CA LYS A 595 -19.36 3.66 16.03
C LYS A 595 -18.84 2.29 15.54
N PRO A 596 -17.96 1.64 16.31
CA PRO A 596 -17.40 0.35 15.91
C PRO A 596 -18.50 -0.71 15.80
N GLU A 597 -18.39 -1.59 14.80
CA GLU A 597 -19.35 -2.64 14.51
C GLU A 597 -19.25 -3.84 15.48
N ASN A 598 -18.05 -4.05 16.05
CA ASN A 598 -17.77 -5.17 16.92
C ASN A 598 -16.75 -4.83 18.02
N ILE A 599 -16.63 -5.73 19.00
CA ILE A 599 -15.73 -5.54 20.15
C ILE A 599 -14.25 -5.51 19.74
N GLY A 600 -13.87 -6.28 18.71
CA GLY A 600 -12.51 -6.24 18.17
C GLY A 600 -12.13 -4.86 17.67
N GLN A 601 -12.98 -4.22 16.87
CA GLN A 601 -12.80 -2.84 16.41
C GLN A 601 -12.76 -1.84 17.59
N ALA A 602 -13.71 -1.96 18.52
CA ALA A 602 -13.75 -1.10 19.71
C ALA A 602 -12.43 -1.16 20.50
N SER A 603 -11.80 -2.33 20.60
CA SER A 603 -10.55 -2.53 21.35
C SER A 603 -9.33 -1.85 20.72
N ARG A 604 -9.39 -1.53 19.42
CA ARG A 604 -8.30 -0.89 18.65
C ARG A 604 -8.40 0.64 18.61
N ILE A 605 -9.51 1.20 19.07
CA ILE A 605 -9.71 2.65 19.08
C ILE A 605 -8.76 3.30 20.09
N SER A 606 -7.98 4.26 19.63
CA SER A 606 -7.09 5.03 20.51
C SER A 606 -7.89 5.77 21.59
N GLY A 607 -7.54 5.56 22.86
CA GLY A 607 -8.28 6.10 24.01
C GLY A 607 -9.28 5.11 24.64
N VAL A 608 -9.53 3.97 24.00
CA VAL A 608 -10.31 2.85 24.59
C VAL A 608 -9.34 1.83 25.19
N SER A 609 -9.45 1.59 26.50
CA SER A 609 -8.58 0.65 27.23
C SER A 609 -9.20 -0.76 27.34
N PRO A 610 -8.39 -1.77 27.69
CA PRO A 610 -8.94 -3.10 28.00
C PRO A 610 -10.01 -3.12 29.10
N ALA A 611 -9.93 -2.19 30.06
CA ALA A 611 -10.96 -2.03 31.10
C ALA A 611 -12.28 -1.54 30.51
N ASP A 612 -12.25 -0.56 29.58
CA ASP A 612 -13.45 -0.08 28.88
C ASP A 612 -14.09 -1.20 28.04
N ILE A 613 -13.28 -2.02 27.39
CA ILE A 613 -13.75 -3.19 26.64
C ILE A 613 -14.43 -4.23 27.56
N SER A 614 -13.86 -4.47 28.73
CA SER A 614 -14.47 -5.37 29.73
C SER A 614 -15.84 -4.85 30.20
N VAL A 615 -15.95 -3.56 30.45
CA VAL A 615 -17.22 -2.91 30.81
C VAL A 615 -18.26 -3.06 29.69
N LEU A 616 -17.85 -2.81 28.45
CA LEU A 616 -18.73 -2.94 27.28
C LEU A 616 -19.21 -4.40 27.09
N LEU A 617 -18.31 -5.38 27.25
CA LEU A 617 -18.64 -6.81 27.17
C LEU A 617 -19.67 -7.23 28.22
N VAL A 618 -19.51 -6.75 29.46
CA VAL A 618 -20.46 -7.04 30.54
C VAL A 618 -21.83 -6.45 30.22
N TYR A 619 -21.86 -5.19 29.79
CA TYR A 619 -23.09 -4.50 29.43
C TYR A 619 -23.85 -5.20 28.30
N LEU A 620 -23.16 -5.56 27.22
CA LEU A 620 -23.77 -6.28 26.09
C LEU A 620 -24.33 -7.65 26.51
N LYS A 621 -23.64 -8.36 27.42
CA LYS A 621 -24.11 -9.64 27.95
C LYS A 621 -25.36 -9.47 28.80
N MET A 622 -25.45 -8.42 29.63
CA MET A 622 -26.64 -8.11 30.42
C MET A 622 -27.84 -7.81 29.53
N LYS A 623 -27.67 -6.95 28.51
CA LYS A 623 -28.76 -6.65 27.55
C LYS A 623 -29.25 -7.88 26.79
N GLN A 624 -28.39 -8.80 26.41
CA GLN A 624 -28.81 -10.07 25.78
C GLN A 624 -29.66 -10.91 26.74
N HIS A 625 -29.29 -10.95 27.99
CA HIS A 625 -30.03 -11.69 29.02
C HIS A 625 -31.43 -11.10 29.32
N ASP A 626 -31.51 -9.75 29.29
CA ASP A 626 -32.78 -9.04 29.48
C ASP A 626 -33.75 -9.30 28.33
N VAL A 627 -33.29 -9.25 27.09
CA VAL A 627 -34.10 -9.58 25.89
C VAL A 627 -34.55 -11.05 25.86
N GLU A 628 -33.69 -11.97 26.27
CA GLU A 628 -34.04 -13.40 26.38
C GLU A 628 -35.04 -13.69 27.52
N SER A 629 -35.03 -12.86 28.57
CA SER A 629 -35.99 -12.99 29.69
C SER A 629 -37.36 -12.34 29.41
N GLU A 630 -37.39 -11.28 28.55
CA GLU A 630 -38.65 -10.66 28.11
C GLU A 630 -39.36 -11.46 27.01
N ASN A 631 -38.67 -12.34 26.29
CA ASN A 631 -39.22 -13.22 25.25
C ASN A 631 -39.63 -14.62 25.80
N LYS A 632 -39.49 -14.87 27.11
CA LYS A 632 -40.01 -16.05 27.82
C LYS A 632 -41.21 -15.70 28.70
#